data_1e1516a0c2e10343c3432ed36685da6d
#
_entry.id   1e1516a0c2e10343c3432ed36685da6d
#
_cell.length_a   1.000
_cell.length_b   1.000
_cell.length_c   1.000
_cell.angle_alpha   90.00
_cell.angle_beta   90.00
_cell.angle_gamma   90.00
#
_symmetry.space_group_name_H-M   'P 1'
#
loop_
_entity.id
_entity.type
_entity.pdbx_description
1 polymer ?
#
loop_
_entity_poly.entity_id
_entity_poly.type
_entity_poly.pdbx_seq_one_letter_code
_entity_poly.pdbx_strand_id
1 'polypeptide(L)'
;ASTITQQLVKNMLKARTDYPVGPLGKVPGLKLLIMKTKEWITAVKIELYFDKKEILTMYANTVDFGSNAFGIKTACKTYFGNTPKEMTTEQAAVLVGMLKATTFYNPKINPKNSLRRRNTVLNNMMTHGFITKAQYDTMKSVPIKLDYSVENNYDGQALYFREAVAGELREWLKENGKDLYRDGLKIYTTIDTRMQKYAEEAARKQMKVVQRNFDNHWGKTNPWQDEHHVEIPDFIENLAKKLPVYKYLTQKYPDSPDSVDFYLNKTHTVKLFDYEHGTVEKEMSTMDSIR
;
A
#
# COMPACT_ATOMS: atom_id res chain seq x y z
N ALA A 1 -18.91 -13.60 16.27
CA ALA A 1 -18.13 -13.73 15.04
C ALA A 1 -19.07 -13.42 13.85
N SER A 2 -18.54 -12.82 12.78
CA SER A 2 -19.31 -12.58 11.54
C SER A 2 -18.99 -13.67 10.52
N THR A 3 -19.99 -14.08 9.72
CA THR A 3 -19.79 -15.03 8.60
C THR A 3 -19.00 -14.38 7.47
N ILE A 4 -18.50 -15.17 6.53
CA ILE A 4 -17.82 -14.65 5.32
C ILE A 4 -18.78 -13.76 4.53
N THR A 5 -20.04 -14.16 4.39
CA THR A 5 -21.07 -13.37 3.69
C THR A 5 -21.31 -12.01 4.35
N GLN A 6 -21.38 -11.97 5.68
CA GLN A 6 -21.48 -10.69 6.42
C GLN A 6 -20.24 -9.80 6.26
N GLN A 7 -19.03 -10.40 6.21
CA GLN A 7 -17.81 -9.67 5.94
C GLN A 7 -17.77 -9.14 4.50
N LEU A 8 -18.26 -9.92 3.53
CA LEU A 8 -18.39 -9.49 2.13
C LEU A 8 -19.32 -8.28 2.03
N VAL A 9 -20.51 -8.34 2.65
CA VAL A 9 -21.46 -7.22 2.71
C VAL A 9 -20.81 -5.97 3.27
N LYS A 10 -20.08 -6.10 4.38
CA LYS A 10 -19.38 -4.98 5.01
C LYS A 10 -18.33 -4.37 4.07
N ASN A 11 -17.56 -5.20 3.38
CA ASN A 11 -16.43 -4.74 2.56
C ASN A 11 -16.91 -4.18 1.21
N MET A 12 -17.82 -4.87 0.54
CA MET A 12 -18.27 -4.56 -0.82
C MET A 12 -19.28 -3.43 -0.85
N LEU A 13 -20.27 -3.47 0.05
CA LEU A 13 -21.39 -2.51 0.04
C LEU A 13 -21.16 -1.33 0.98
N LYS A 14 -20.00 -1.25 1.65
CA LYS A 14 -19.71 -0.21 2.64
C LYS A 14 -20.89 0.08 3.57
N ALA A 15 -21.62 -0.98 3.95
CA ALA A 15 -22.89 -0.91 4.68
C ALA A 15 -22.84 -0.08 5.98
N ARG A 16 -21.62 0.27 6.42
CA ARG A 16 -21.38 1.12 7.60
C ARG A 16 -21.20 2.60 7.30
N THR A 17 -20.80 2.98 6.09
CA THR A 17 -20.48 4.35 5.72
C THR A 17 -21.53 4.99 4.82
N ASP A 18 -22.06 4.24 3.88
CA ASP A 18 -22.85 4.80 2.78
C ASP A 18 -24.39 4.76 3.03
N TYR A 19 -24.83 4.09 4.11
CA TYR A 19 -26.26 4.05 4.44
C TYR A 19 -26.60 4.97 5.61
N PRO A 20 -27.51 5.94 5.41
CA PRO A 20 -27.98 6.80 6.49
C PRO A 20 -28.66 5.97 7.59
N VAL A 21 -28.29 6.22 8.83
CA VAL A 21 -28.77 5.47 10.00
C VAL A 21 -30.05 6.11 10.57
N GLY A 22 -30.48 7.24 9.98
CA GLY A 22 -31.62 8.00 10.45
C GLY A 22 -31.44 8.63 11.85
N PRO A 23 -32.48 9.22 12.42
CA PRO A 23 -32.41 9.88 13.74
C PRO A 23 -31.98 8.94 14.88
N LEU A 24 -32.35 7.67 14.81
CA LEU A 24 -32.02 6.63 15.79
C LEU A 24 -30.52 6.30 15.84
N GLY A 25 -29.77 6.64 14.79
CA GLY A 25 -28.32 6.45 14.76
C GLY A 25 -27.55 7.40 15.66
N LYS A 26 -28.18 8.42 16.24
CA LYS A 26 -27.60 9.34 17.21
C LYS A 26 -27.54 8.75 18.62
N VAL A 27 -28.28 7.65 18.89
CA VAL A 27 -28.30 6.99 20.19
C VAL A 27 -27.10 6.07 20.32
N PRO A 28 -26.25 6.21 21.37
CA PRO A 28 -25.11 5.33 21.60
C PRO A 28 -25.53 3.86 21.65
N GLY A 29 -24.81 3.00 20.95
CA GLY A 29 -25.09 1.56 20.84
C GLY A 29 -26.14 1.17 19.81
N LEU A 30 -27.17 1.97 19.59
CA LEU A 30 -28.25 1.66 18.64
C LEU A 30 -27.78 1.74 17.18
N LYS A 31 -26.83 2.64 16.89
CA LYS A 31 -26.17 2.74 15.59
C LYS A 31 -25.56 1.40 15.17
N LEU A 32 -24.81 0.76 16.06
CA LEU A 32 -24.13 -0.52 15.76
C LEU A 32 -25.17 -1.64 15.52
N LEU A 33 -26.24 -1.67 16.29
CA LEU A 33 -27.31 -2.65 16.14
C LEU A 33 -27.99 -2.51 14.76
N ILE A 34 -28.39 -1.29 14.39
CA ILE A 34 -29.02 -1.02 13.09
C ILE A 34 -28.10 -1.44 11.93
N MET A 35 -26.81 -1.10 12.03
CA MET A 35 -25.83 -1.47 11.00
C MET A 35 -25.66 -2.98 10.91
N LYS A 36 -25.63 -3.69 12.04
CA LYS A 36 -25.54 -5.14 12.07
C LYS A 36 -26.79 -5.82 11.51
N THR A 37 -27.98 -5.31 11.81
CA THR A 37 -29.23 -5.81 11.24
C THR A 37 -29.26 -5.66 9.72
N LYS A 38 -28.80 -4.53 9.19
CA LYS A 38 -28.66 -4.32 7.73
C LYS A 38 -27.66 -5.30 7.11
N GLU A 39 -26.48 -5.48 7.74
CA GLU A 39 -25.50 -6.48 7.29
C GLU A 39 -26.13 -7.89 7.24
N TRP A 40 -26.92 -8.30 8.23
CA TRP A 40 -27.55 -9.61 8.27
C TRP A 40 -28.61 -9.79 7.19
N ILE A 41 -29.53 -8.83 7.05
CA ILE A 41 -30.58 -8.89 6.02
C ILE A 41 -29.95 -8.96 4.62
N THR A 42 -28.92 -8.15 4.37
CA THR A 42 -28.23 -8.15 3.07
C THR A 42 -27.45 -9.44 2.85
N ALA A 43 -26.82 -10.01 3.89
CA ALA A 43 -26.12 -11.29 3.79
C ALA A 43 -27.09 -12.43 3.43
N VAL A 44 -28.27 -12.48 4.05
CA VAL A 44 -29.31 -13.47 3.70
C VAL A 44 -29.74 -13.30 2.24
N LYS A 45 -29.95 -12.07 1.78
CA LYS A 45 -30.28 -11.82 0.36
C LYS A 45 -29.20 -12.32 -0.58
N ILE A 46 -27.91 -12.06 -0.27
CA ILE A 46 -26.80 -12.57 -1.08
C ILE A 46 -26.80 -14.10 -1.14
N GLU A 47 -27.04 -14.78 -0.01
CA GLU A 47 -27.08 -16.25 0.04
C GLU A 47 -28.30 -16.87 -0.68
N LEU A 48 -29.34 -16.07 -0.96
CA LEU A 48 -30.48 -16.51 -1.78
C LEU A 48 -30.18 -16.41 -3.30
N TYR A 49 -29.33 -15.50 -3.73
CA TYR A 49 -29.08 -15.24 -5.15
C TYR A 49 -27.76 -15.84 -5.65
N PHE A 50 -26.78 -16.09 -4.77
CA PHE A 50 -25.44 -16.55 -5.11
C PHE A 50 -25.11 -17.84 -4.39
N ASP A 51 -24.42 -18.74 -5.05
CA ASP A 51 -23.92 -19.95 -4.44
C ASP A 51 -22.70 -19.67 -3.54
N LYS A 52 -22.31 -20.66 -2.73
CA LYS A 52 -21.19 -20.51 -1.78
C LYS A 52 -19.86 -20.23 -2.49
N LYS A 53 -19.69 -20.73 -3.71
CA LYS A 53 -18.47 -20.59 -4.51
C LYS A 53 -18.36 -19.17 -5.08
N GLU A 54 -19.49 -18.63 -5.54
CA GLU A 54 -19.59 -17.25 -6.00
C GLU A 54 -19.35 -16.27 -4.85
N ILE A 55 -19.97 -16.50 -3.69
CA ILE A 55 -19.76 -15.68 -2.48
C ILE A 55 -18.29 -15.70 -2.05
N LEU A 56 -17.66 -16.87 -2.04
CA LEU A 56 -16.24 -17.00 -1.69
C LEU A 56 -15.36 -16.30 -2.71
N THR A 57 -15.69 -16.38 -4.00
CA THR A 57 -14.97 -15.70 -5.08
C THR A 57 -15.07 -14.18 -4.92
N MET A 58 -16.27 -13.64 -4.68
CA MET A 58 -16.47 -12.21 -4.40
C MET A 58 -15.69 -11.77 -3.16
N TYR A 59 -15.71 -12.57 -2.10
CA TYR A 59 -14.97 -12.28 -0.88
C TYR A 59 -13.48 -12.25 -1.13
N ALA A 60 -12.93 -13.27 -1.76
CA ALA A 60 -11.50 -13.36 -2.06
C ALA A 60 -11.01 -12.20 -2.96
N ASN A 61 -11.86 -11.70 -3.86
CA ASN A 61 -11.53 -10.59 -4.74
C ASN A 61 -11.67 -9.19 -4.10
N THR A 62 -12.32 -9.08 -2.92
CA THR A 62 -12.59 -7.79 -2.29
C THR A 62 -11.92 -7.59 -0.94
N VAL A 63 -11.51 -8.66 -0.28
CA VAL A 63 -10.94 -8.58 1.07
C VAL A 63 -9.57 -7.91 1.06
N ASP A 64 -9.30 -7.13 2.11
CA ASP A 64 -8.02 -6.48 2.34
C ASP A 64 -7.02 -7.48 2.95
N PHE A 65 -5.88 -7.68 2.29
CA PHE A 65 -4.75 -8.47 2.75
C PHE A 65 -3.61 -7.61 3.34
N GLY A 66 -3.85 -6.32 3.60
CA GLY A 66 -2.82 -5.38 4.04
C GLY A 66 -1.88 -4.93 2.92
N SER A 67 -0.99 -3.99 3.22
CA SER A 67 -0.05 -3.44 2.23
C SER A 67 -0.72 -2.92 0.94
N ASN A 68 -1.92 -2.35 1.04
CA ASN A 68 -2.79 -1.94 -0.07
C ASN A 68 -3.18 -3.08 -1.03
N ALA A 69 -3.01 -4.34 -0.63
CA ALA A 69 -3.36 -5.49 -1.45
C ALA A 69 -4.85 -5.87 -1.25
N PHE A 70 -5.73 -5.29 -2.03
CA PHE A 70 -7.15 -5.63 -2.07
C PHE A 70 -7.41 -6.74 -3.09
N GLY A 71 -8.00 -7.83 -2.62
CA GLY A 71 -8.27 -9.02 -3.39
C GLY A 71 -7.08 -9.96 -3.57
N ILE A 72 -7.41 -11.25 -3.79
CA ILE A 72 -6.43 -12.34 -3.84
C ILE A 72 -5.39 -12.18 -4.95
N LYS A 73 -5.78 -11.64 -6.12
CA LYS A 73 -4.86 -11.44 -7.24
C LYS A 73 -3.76 -10.44 -6.89
N THR A 74 -4.15 -9.31 -6.33
CA THR A 74 -3.21 -8.27 -5.88
C THR A 74 -2.35 -8.79 -4.73
N ALA A 75 -2.93 -9.53 -3.78
CA ALA A 75 -2.19 -10.10 -2.67
C ALA A 75 -1.13 -11.11 -3.13
N CYS A 76 -1.45 -12.02 -4.06
CA CYS A 76 -0.48 -12.95 -4.64
C CYS A 76 0.69 -12.20 -5.27
N LYS A 77 0.40 -11.19 -6.07
CA LYS A 77 1.42 -10.38 -6.73
C LYS A 77 2.27 -9.60 -5.72
N THR A 78 1.62 -8.95 -4.74
CA THR A 78 2.30 -8.14 -3.72
C THR A 78 3.24 -8.95 -2.83
N TYR A 79 2.82 -10.13 -2.40
CA TYR A 79 3.61 -10.91 -1.42
C TYR A 79 4.51 -11.96 -2.05
N PHE A 80 4.14 -12.49 -3.23
CA PHE A 80 4.79 -13.66 -3.81
C PHE A 80 5.19 -13.51 -5.28
N GLY A 81 4.91 -12.35 -5.92
CA GLY A 81 5.25 -12.11 -7.32
C GLY A 81 4.54 -13.02 -8.33
N ASN A 82 3.50 -13.77 -7.91
CA ASN A 82 2.83 -14.79 -8.72
C ASN A 82 1.32 -14.53 -8.86
N THR A 83 0.65 -15.41 -9.59
CA THR A 83 -0.81 -15.38 -9.77
C THR A 83 -1.49 -16.38 -8.81
N PRO A 84 -2.82 -16.25 -8.55
CA PRO A 84 -3.55 -17.22 -7.75
C PRO A 84 -3.48 -18.66 -8.25
N LYS A 85 -3.26 -18.89 -9.55
CA LYS A 85 -3.10 -20.23 -10.14
C LYS A 85 -1.75 -20.88 -9.82
N GLU A 86 -0.73 -20.06 -9.65
CA GLU A 86 0.65 -20.49 -9.38
C GLU A 86 0.95 -20.58 -7.87
N MET A 87 0.02 -20.13 -7.04
CA MET A 87 0.17 -20.07 -5.61
C MET A 87 0.26 -21.47 -4.99
N THR A 88 1.28 -21.67 -4.15
CA THR A 88 1.41 -22.93 -3.40
C THR A 88 0.44 -22.96 -2.21
N THR A 89 0.21 -24.16 -1.65
CA THR A 89 -0.65 -24.33 -0.46
C THR A 89 -0.14 -23.53 0.74
N GLU A 90 1.18 -23.46 0.92
CA GLU A 90 1.82 -22.71 2.01
C GLU A 90 1.61 -21.21 1.84
N GLN A 91 1.71 -20.68 0.61
CA GLN A 91 1.45 -19.30 0.30
C GLN A 91 -0.03 -18.95 0.53
N ALA A 92 -0.95 -19.82 0.09
CA ALA A 92 -2.36 -19.69 0.36
C ALA A 92 -2.66 -19.63 1.87
N ALA A 93 -2.01 -20.52 2.65
CA ALA A 93 -2.17 -20.55 4.10
C ALA A 93 -1.64 -19.27 4.79
N VAL A 94 -0.61 -18.62 4.24
CA VAL A 94 -0.17 -17.29 4.71
C VAL A 94 -1.27 -16.26 4.49
N LEU A 95 -1.79 -16.14 3.27
CA LEU A 95 -2.81 -15.14 2.94
C LEU A 95 -4.09 -15.36 3.75
N VAL A 96 -4.58 -16.60 3.85
CA VAL A 96 -5.74 -16.93 4.70
C VAL A 96 -5.46 -16.61 6.17
N GLY A 97 -4.23 -16.87 6.64
CA GLY A 97 -3.80 -16.53 7.99
C GLY A 97 -3.86 -15.03 8.29
N MET A 98 -3.53 -14.20 7.32
CA MET A 98 -3.54 -12.73 7.43
C MET A 98 -4.95 -12.16 7.61
N LEU A 99 -6.00 -12.81 7.10
CA LEU A 99 -7.38 -12.31 7.19
C LEU A 99 -7.89 -12.15 8.64
N LYS A 100 -7.25 -12.77 9.60
CA LYS A 100 -7.57 -12.57 11.03
C LYS A 100 -7.15 -11.19 11.55
N ALA A 101 -5.96 -10.72 11.12
CA ALA A 101 -5.41 -9.41 11.47
C ALA A 101 -4.28 -9.08 10.48
N THR A 102 -4.57 -8.29 9.46
CA THR A 102 -3.73 -8.07 8.29
C THR A 102 -2.40 -7.38 8.60
N THR A 103 -2.31 -6.61 9.68
CA THR A 103 -1.04 -6.02 10.13
C THR A 103 -0.25 -6.98 11.03
N PHE A 104 -0.93 -7.62 12.00
CA PHE A 104 -0.28 -8.45 13.01
C PHE A 104 0.29 -9.76 12.43
N TYR A 105 -0.36 -10.32 11.39
CA TYR A 105 0.08 -11.53 10.69
C TYR A 105 0.72 -11.24 9.32
N ASN A 106 1.07 -9.99 9.04
CA ASN A 106 1.74 -9.61 7.79
C ASN A 106 3.15 -10.22 7.75
N PRO A 107 3.50 -11.01 6.72
CA PRO A 107 4.78 -11.69 6.64
C PRO A 107 5.96 -10.73 6.42
N LYS A 108 5.75 -9.53 5.86
CA LYS A 108 6.78 -8.49 5.70
C LYS A 108 7.04 -7.77 7.03
N ILE A 109 5.98 -7.50 7.81
CA ILE A 109 6.06 -6.72 9.06
C ILE A 109 6.39 -7.62 10.24
N ASN A 110 5.71 -8.77 10.36
CA ASN A 110 5.79 -9.68 11.50
C ASN A 110 6.01 -11.14 11.05
N PRO A 111 7.17 -11.50 10.49
CA PRO A 111 7.41 -12.81 9.88
C PRO A 111 7.19 -13.98 10.86
N LYS A 112 7.58 -13.83 12.14
CA LYS A 112 7.40 -14.86 13.17
C LYS A 112 5.92 -15.14 13.46
N ASN A 113 5.09 -14.09 13.57
CA ASN A 113 3.66 -14.23 13.79
C ASN A 113 2.96 -14.82 12.57
N SER A 114 3.36 -14.37 11.37
CA SER A 114 2.87 -14.90 10.11
C SER A 114 3.15 -16.39 9.96
N LEU A 115 4.39 -16.84 10.23
CA LEU A 115 4.79 -18.24 10.19
C LEU A 115 3.95 -19.10 11.15
N ARG A 116 3.81 -18.66 12.40
CA ARG A 116 2.97 -19.33 13.40
C ARG A 116 1.51 -19.44 12.94
N ARG A 117 0.97 -18.36 12.38
CA ARG A 117 -0.42 -18.32 11.91
C ARG A 117 -0.64 -19.18 10.66
N ARG A 118 0.29 -19.17 9.70
CA ARG A 118 0.31 -20.10 8.57
C ARG A 118 0.22 -21.56 9.03
N ASN A 119 1.07 -21.93 10.00
CA ASN A 119 1.09 -23.30 10.52
C ASN A 119 -0.22 -23.66 11.23
N THR A 120 -0.92 -22.70 11.88
CA THR A 120 -2.27 -22.92 12.39
C THR A 120 -3.26 -23.21 11.26
N VAL A 121 -3.19 -22.49 10.15
CA VAL A 121 -4.05 -22.73 8.98
C VAL A 121 -3.79 -24.09 8.37
N LEU A 122 -2.51 -24.46 8.16
CA LEU A 122 -2.11 -25.78 7.66
C LEU A 122 -2.59 -26.91 8.58
N ASN A 123 -2.48 -26.72 9.91
CA ASN A 123 -2.98 -27.70 10.88
C ASN A 123 -4.51 -27.87 10.76
N ASN A 124 -5.25 -26.80 10.59
CA ASN A 124 -6.69 -26.87 10.37
C ASN A 124 -7.02 -27.60 9.06
N MET A 125 -6.26 -27.35 7.99
CA MET A 125 -6.42 -28.09 6.73
C MET A 125 -6.18 -29.59 6.91
N MET A 126 -5.16 -29.97 7.68
CA MET A 126 -4.89 -31.37 8.02
C MET A 126 -6.04 -31.97 8.84
N THR A 127 -6.49 -31.28 9.88
CA THR A 127 -7.56 -31.78 10.77
C THR A 127 -8.87 -32.00 10.02
N HIS A 128 -9.13 -31.19 8.99
CA HIS A 128 -10.33 -31.31 8.14
C HIS A 128 -10.11 -32.18 6.89
N GLY A 129 -8.98 -32.88 6.77
CA GLY A 129 -8.72 -33.83 5.70
C GLY A 129 -8.36 -33.25 4.34
N PHE A 130 -8.07 -31.94 4.24
CA PHE A 130 -7.66 -31.29 3.00
C PHE A 130 -6.20 -31.56 2.63
N ILE A 131 -5.35 -31.84 3.61
CA ILE A 131 -3.97 -32.29 3.43
C ILE A 131 -3.65 -33.45 4.38
N THR A 132 -2.71 -34.30 4.00
CA THR A 132 -2.25 -35.40 4.84
C THR A 132 -1.30 -34.89 5.93
N LYS A 133 -1.08 -35.72 6.97
CA LYS A 133 -0.10 -35.41 8.00
C LYS A 133 1.31 -35.27 7.43
N ALA A 134 1.72 -36.10 6.49
CA ALA A 134 3.03 -36.01 5.85
C ALA A 134 3.20 -34.68 5.08
N GLN A 135 2.17 -34.24 4.35
CA GLN A 135 2.17 -32.95 3.68
C GLN A 135 2.26 -31.81 4.70
N TYR A 136 1.51 -31.87 5.80
CA TYR A 136 1.59 -30.87 6.87
C TYR A 136 2.99 -30.76 7.45
N ASP A 137 3.62 -31.92 7.80
CA ASP A 137 4.93 -31.92 8.42
C ASP A 137 6.02 -31.38 7.48
N THR A 138 5.90 -31.64 6.18
CA THR A 138 6.76 -31.04 5.14
C THR A 138 6.54 -29.53 5.04
N MET A 139 5.30 -29.09 4.85
CA MET A 139 4.95 -27.67 4.63
C MET A 139 5.24 -26.79 5.85
N LYS A 140 5.09 -27.35 7.07
CA LYS A 140 5.35 -26.63 8.32
C LYS A 140 6.81 -26.18 8.46
N SER A 141 7.75 -26.95 7.93
CA SER A 141 9.18 -26.67 8.00
C SER A 141 9.66 -25.67 6.94
N VAL A 142 8.90 -25.47 5.86
CA VAL A 142 9.27 -24.53 4.78
C VAL A 142 9.20 -23.07 5.28
N PRO A 143 10.26 -22.27 5.11
CA PRO A 143 10.23 -20.84 5.44
C PRO A 143 9.30 -20.09 4.49
N ILE A 144 8.72 -18.96 4.97
CA ILE A 144 7.97 -18.05 4.10
C ILE A 144 8.99 -17.28 3.25
N LYS A 145 9.00 -17.57 1.95
CA LYS A 145 9.78 -16.81 0.96
C LYS A 145 8.87 -15.75 0.36
N LEU A 146 9.25 -14.48 0.48
CA LEU A 146 8.55 -13.35 -0.08
C LEU A 146 9.27 -12.87 -1.34
N ASP A 147 8.48 -12.56 -2.36
CA ASP A 147 8.85 -11.69 -3.46
C ASP A 147 7.95 -10.45 -3.36
N TYR A 148 8.35 -9.57 -2.42
CA TYR A 148 7.48 -8.50 -1.95
C TYR A 148 7.61 -7.25 -2.80
N SER A 149 6.55 -6.96 -3.54
CA SER A 149 6.41 -5.74 -4.32
C SER A 149 5.01 -5.16 -4.15
N VAL A 150 4.91 -3.96 -3.60
CA VAL A 150 3.62 -3.24 -3.53
C VAL A 150 3.37 -2.58 -4.86
N GLU A 151 2.29 -2.96 -5.54
CA GLU A 151 1.84 -2.18 -6.69
C GLU A 151 1.44 -0.78 -6.22
N ASN A 152 2.16 0.20 -6.69
CA ASN A 152 1.81 1.59 -6.52
C ASN A 152 1.04 2.06 -7.77
N ASN A 153 0.18 3.07 -7.60
CA ASN A 153 -0.40 3.78 -8.75
C ASN A 153 0.67 4.38 -9.67
N TYR A 154 1.91 4.37 -9.20
CA TYR A 154 3.11 4.84 -9.89
C TYR A 154 3.81 3.75 -10.74
N ASP A 155 3.35 2.49 -10.72
CA ASP A 155 3.90 1.42 -11.55
C ASP A 155 3.24 1.43 -12.94
N GLY A 156 4.04 1.08 -13.97
CA GLY A 156 3.60 1.01 -15.36
C GLY A 156 3.99 2.22 -16.19
N GLN A 157 3.65 2.16 -17.47
CA GLN A 157 4.00 3.19 -18.44
C GLN A 157 3.10 4.42 -18.34
N ALA A 158 3.59 5.56 -18.84
CA ALA A 158 2.83 6.79 -19.03
C ALA A 158 2.17 7.36 -17.75
N LEU A 159 2.90 7.38 -16.65
CA LEU A 159 2.39 7.80 -15.35
C LEU A 159 1.76 9.19 -15.37
N TYR A 160 2.49 10.17 -15.90
CA TYR A 160 2.00 11.54 -16.04
C TYR A 160 0.79 11.66 -16.96
N PHE A 161 0.77 10.88 -18.05
CA PHE A 161 -0.37 10.84 -18.95
C PHE A 161 -1.62 10.27 -18.25
N ARG A 162 -1.48 9.19 -17.48
CA ARG A 162 -2.60 8.63 -16.69
C ARG A 162 -3.15 9.62 -15.69
N GLU A 163 -2.28 10.35 -15.00
CA GLU A 163 -2.68 11.40 -14.05
C GLU A 163 -3.39 12.56 -14.74
N ALA A 164 -2.88 13.01 -15.90
CA ALA A 164 -3.53 14.03 -16.72
C ALA A 164 -4.93 13.59 -17.16
N VAL A 165 -5.07 12.37 -17.69
CA VAL A 165 -6.37 11.81 -18.08
C VAL A 165 -7.33 11.70 -16.89
N ALA A 166 -6.85 11.26 -15.72
CA ALA A 166 -7.65 11.23 -14.50
C ALA A 166 -8.12 12.62 -14.08
N GLY A 167 -7.27 13.65 -14.26
CA GLY A 167 -7.60 15.04 -14.02
C GLY A 167 -8.71 15.55 -14.95
N GLU A 168 -8.55 15.32 -16.25
CA GLU A 168 -9.54 15.69 -17.29
C GLU A 168 -10.91 15.04 -17.06
N LEU A 169 -10.93 13.78 -16.62
CA LEU A 169 -12.17 13.06 -16.39
C LEU A 169 -12.88 13.43 -15.08
N ARG A 170 -12.25 14.19 -14.20
CA ARG A 170 -12.76 14.44 -12.85
C ARG A 170 -14.14 15.09 -12.82
N GLU A 171 -14.36 16.10 -13.65
CA GLU A 171 -15.66 16.79 -13.73
C GLU A 171 -16.73 15.88 -14.31
N TRP A 172 -16.43 15.22 -15.42
CA TRP A 172 -17.35 14.27 -16.05
C TRP A 172 -17.76 13.13 -15.10
N LEU A 173 -16.80 12.58 -14.36
CA LEU A 173 -17.06 11.53 -13.35
C LEU A 173 -18.02 12.03 -12.26
N LYS A 174 -17.80 13.26 -11.78
CA LYS A 174 -18.64 13.88 -10.76
C LYS A 174 -20.06 14.12 -11.27
N GLU A 175 -20.22 14.64 -12.45
CA GLU A 175 -21.52 14.92 -13.08
C GLU A 175 -22.33 13.66 -13.33
N ASN A 176 -21.66 12.56 -13.68
CA ASN A 176 -22.29 11.28 -13.97
C ASN A 176 -22.36 10.34 -12.73
N GLY A 177 -21.96 10.79 -11.54
CA GLY A 177 -21.95 9.99 -10.33
C GLY A 177 -21.09 8.74 -10.41
N LYS A 178 -19.98 8.79 -11.20
CA LYS A 178 -19.07 7.70 -11.44
C LYS A 178 -17.79 7.82 -10.62
N ASP A 179 -17.20 6.67 -10.28
CA ASP A 179 -15.91 6.58 -9.60
C ASP A 179 -14.89 5.89 -10.51
N LEU A 180 -13.77 6.58 -10.77
CA LEU A 180 -12.71 6.12 -11.67
C LEU A 180 -12.16 4.73 -11.29
N TYR A 181 -12.11 4.43 -10.01
CA TYR A 181 -11.45 3.24 -9.46
C TYR A 181 -12.44 2.13 -9.06
N ARG A 182 -13.75 2.42 -9.03
CA ARG A 182 -14.77 1.48 -8.54
C ARG A 182 -15.68 0.96 -9.62
N ASP A 183 -15.99 1.78 -10.63
CA ASP A 183 -17.04 1.46 -11.58
C ASP A 183 -16.54 0.66 -12.79
N GLY A 184 -15.26 0.22 -12.77
CA GLY A 184 -14.69 -0.62 -13.82
C GLY A 184 -14.69 0.03 -15.19
N LEU A 185 -14.52 1.34 -15.25
CA LEU A 185 -14.52 2.13 -16.48
C LEU A 185 -13.40 1.71 -17.41
N LYS A 186 -13.71 1.66 -18.71
CA LYS A 186 -12.71 1.46 -19.78
C LYS A 186 -12.47 2.79 -20.46
N ILE A 187 -11.25 3.32 -20.31
CA ILE A 187 -10.83 4.60 -20.85
C ILE A 187 -9.97 4.32 -22.10
N TYR A 188 -10.45 4.72 -23.26
CA TYR A 188 -9.73 4.59 -24.53
C TYR A 188 -9.00 5.89 -24.80
N THR A 189 -7.72 5.81 -25.11
CA THR A 189 -6.85 6.96 -25.39
C THR A 189 -6.11 6.77 -26.70
N THR A 190 -5.48 7.83 -27.21
CA THR A 190 -4.68 7.82 -28.44
C THR A 190 -3.21 7.51 -28.20
N ILE A 191 -2.81 7.16 -26.97
CA ILE A 191 -1.41 6.88 -26.64
C ILE A 191 -0.92 5.60 -27.34
N ASP A 192 0.22 5.68 -28.03
CA ASP A 192 0.97 4.51 -28.51
C ASP A 192 2.01 4.13 -27.45
N THR A 193 1.84 2.95 -26.86
CA THR A 193 2.69 2.48 -25.75
C THR A 193 4.14 2.25 -26.17
N ARG A 194 4.43 1.99 -27.45
CA ARG A 194 5.79 1.84 -27.98
C ARG A 194 6.47 3.19 -28.06
N MET A 195 5.77 4.19 -28.61
CA MET A 195 6.29 5.56 -28.68
C MET A 195 6.50 6.14 -27.29
N GLN A 196 5.57 5.90 -26.37
CA GLN A 196 5.71 6.30 -24.96
C GLN A 196 6.95 5.69 -24.31
N LYS A 197 7.20 4.40 -24.53
CA LYS A 197 8.41 3.73 -24.03
C LYS A 197 9.68 4.40 -24.56
N TYR A 198 9.74 4.67 -25.87
CA TYR A 198 10.89 5.34 -26.46
C TYR A 198 11.08 6.76 -25.90
N ALA A 199 9.99 7.50 -25.69
CA ALA A 199 10.05 8.84 -25.08
C ALA A 199 10.56 8.78 -23.63
N GLU A 200 10.09 7.84 -22.83
CA GLU A 200 10.56 7.64 -21.46
C GLU A 200 12.04 7.23 -21.40
N GLU A 201 12.47 6.35 -22.29
CA GLU A 201 13.87 5.94 -22.41
C GLU A 201 14.78 7.11 -22.84
N ALA A 202 14.33 7.91 -23.81
CA ALA A 202 15.06 9.09 -24.29
C ALA A 202 15.16 10.15 -23.17
N ALA A 203 14.06 10.43 -22.49
CA ALA A 203 14.04 11.36 -21.37
C ALA A 203 15.00 10.91 -20.24
N ARG A 204 14.95 9.62 -19.87
CA ARG A 204 15.83 9.04 -18.84
C ARG A 204 17.31 9.16 -19.26
N LYS A 205 17.63 8.88 -20.51
CA LYS A 205 18.99 9.01 -21.04
C LYS A 205 19.47 10.46 -21.00
N GLN A 206 18.62 11.40 -21.42
CA GLN A 206 18.95 12.83 -21.41
C GLN A 206 19.11 13.37 -19.99
N MET A 207 18.25 12.98 -19.06
CA MET A 207 18.35 13.42 -17.67
C MET A 207 19.66 12.97 -16.99
N LYS A 208 20.20 11.80 -17.33
CA LYS A 208 21.53 11.40 -16.86
C LYS A 208 22.64 12.36 -17.34
N VAL A 209 22.51 12.89 -18.56
CA VAL A 209 23.46 13.90 -19.08
C VAL A 209 23.29 15.22 -18.37
N VAL A 210 22.07 15.66 -18.17
CA VAL A 210 21.74 16.90 -17.43
C VAL A 210 22.27 16.83 -16.00
N GLN A 211 22.02 15.70 -15.30
CA GLN A 211 22.51 15.49 -13.94
C GLN A 211 24.04 15.56 -13.89
N ARG A 212 24.74 14.88 -14.79
CA ARG A 212 26.19 14.91 -14.85
C ARG A 212 26.73 16.34 -15.07
N ASN A 213 26.08 17.10 -15.96
CA ASN A 213 26.48 18.49 -16.21
C ASN A 213 26.22 19.37 -14.99
N PHE A 214 25.14 19.15 -14.28
CA PHE A 214 24.83 19.82 -13.02
C PHE A 214 25.90 19.51 -11.95
N ASP A 215 26.19 18.23 -11.75
CA ASP A 215 27.20 17.78 -10.79
C ASP A 215 28.60 18.37 -11.13
N ASN A 216 28.97 18.40 -12.40
CA ASN A 216 30.22 19.00 -12.85
C ASN A 216 30.26 20.52 -12.67
N HIS A 217 29.11 21.20 -12.86
CA HIS A 217 29.00 22.64 -12.70
C HIS A 217 29.21 23.06 -11.24
N TRP A 218 28.56 22.39 -10.33
CA TRP A 218 28.66 22.69 -8.91
C TRP A 218 29.91 22.09 -8.28
N GLY A 219 30.38 20.94 -8.76
CA GLY A 219 31.61 20.29 -8.32
C GLY A 219 31.62 20.05 -6.81
N LYS A 220 32.52 20.81 -6.11
CA LYS A 220 32.63 20.77 -4.65
C LYS A 220 31.98 21.96 -3.94
N THR A 221 31.35 22.87 -4.69
CA THR A 221 30.67 24.04 -4.15
C THR A 221 29.20 23.73 -3.92
N ASN A 222 28.59 24.36 -2.95
CA ASN A 222 27.16 24.18 -2.66
C ASN A 222 26.29 25.08 -3.57
N PRO A 223 25.12 24.63 -4.02
CA PRO A 223 24.26 25.43 -4.89
C PRO A 223 23.53 26.58 -4.16
N TRP A 224 23.51 26.60 -2.83
CA TRP A 224 22.89 27.66 -2.04
C TRP A 224 23.83 28.82 -1.80
N GLN A 225 23.99 29.63 -2.82
CA GLN A 225 24.84 30.82 -2.84
C GLN A 225 23.98 32.07 -3.09
N ASP A 226 24.48 33.21 -2.66
CA ASP A 226 23.89 34.51 -2.98
C ASP A 226 24.28 34.99 -4.40
N GLU A 227 23.84 36.16 -4.78
CA GLU A 227 24.16 36.78 -6.08
C GLU A 227 25.65 37.06 -6.31
N HIS A 228 26.47 37.03 -5.24
CA HIS A 228 27.90 37.20 -5.28
C HIS A 228 28.68 35.88 -5.21
N HIS A 229 27.97 34.73 -5.37
CA HIS A 229 28.56 33.39 -5.26
C HIS A 229 29.14 33.08 -3.88
N VAL A 230 28.65 33.75 -2.83
CA VAL A 230 28.99 33.45 -1.44
C VAL A 230 27.95 32.51 -0.85
N GLU A 231 28.40 31.46 -0.17
CA GLU A 231 27.50 30.49 0.47
C GLU A 231 26.63 31.19 1.52
N ILE A 232 25.32 30.94 1.47
CA ILE A 232 24.36 31.49 2.42
C ILE A 232 24.54 30.82 3.77
N PRO A 233 24.93 31.57 4.84
CA PRO A 233 25.17 30.97 6.16
C PRO A 233 23.90 30.28 6.71
N ASP A 234 24.10 29.16 7.38
CA ASP A 234 23.07 28.40 8.07
C ASP A 234 21.86 28.02 7.17
N PHE A 235 22.06 27.93 5.85
CA PHE A 235 20.98 27.63 4.90
C PHE A 235 20.28 26.31 5.22
N ILE A 236 21.06 25.24 5.45
CA ILE A 236 20.55 23.90 5.74
C ILE A 236 19.84 23.88 7.10
N GLU A 237 20.41 24.51 8.11
CA GLU A 237 19.83 24.62 9.46
C GLU A 237 18.50 25.38 9.43
N ASN A 238 18.44 26.46 8.67
CA ASN A 238 17.21 27.24 8.50
C ASN A 238 16.15 26.47 7.69
N LEU A 239 16.56 25.64 6.74
CA LEU A 239 15.65 24.76 6.01
C LEU A 239 15.12 23.66 6.95
N ALA A 240 15.98 23.04 7.75
CA ALA A 240 15.61 22.05 8.75
C ALA A 240 14.54 22.55 9.72
N LYS A 241 14.64 23.81 10.19
CA LYS A 241 13.65 24.44 11.08
C LYS A 241 12.25 24.54 10.47
N LYS A 242 12.12 24.53 9.15
CA LYS A 242 10.82 24.56 8.44
C LYS A 242 10.15 23.19 8.37
N LEU A 243 10.87 22.11 8.57
CA LEU A 243 10.34 20.75 8.45
C LEU A 243 9.35 20.42 9.56
N PRO A 244 8.31 19.62 9.24
CA PRO A 244 7.36 19.14 10.23
C PRO A 244 8.01 18.37 11.38
N VAL A 245 9.05 17.57 11.08
CA VAL A 245 9.80 16.81 12.09
C VAL A 245 10.50 17.72 13.10
N TYR A 246 11.09 18.83 12.67
CA TYR A 246 11.72 19.80 13.56
C TYR A 246 10.68 20.41 14.52
N LYS A 247 9.54 20.84 13.98
CA LYS A 247 8.44 21.40 14.80
C LYS A 247 7.92 20.38 15.82
N TYR A 248 7.76 19.12 15.41
CA TYR A 248 7.37 18.04 16.32
C TYR A 248 8.40 17.82 17.42
N LEU A 249 9.69 17.76 17.09
CA LEU A 249 10.75 17.54 18.06
C LEU A 249 10.87 18.71 19.06
N THR A 250 10.75 19.95 18.59
CA THR A 250 10.77 21.14 19.45
C THR A 250 9.57 21.17 20.42
N GLN A 251 8.39 20.74 19.98
CA GLN A 251 7.23 20.59 20.89
C GLN A 251 7.43 19.48 21.91
N LYS A 252 8.09 18.39 21.52
CA LYS A 252 8.32 17.23 22.38
C LYS A 252 9.44 17.45 23.40
N TYR A 253 10.42 18.25 23.07
CA TYR A 253 11.63 18.54 23.87
C TYR A 253 11.86 20.06 23.97
N PRO A 254 10.93 20.83 24.58
CA PRO A 254 10.97 22.30 24.58
C PRO A 254 12.21 22.88 25.29
N ASP A 255 12.69 22.20 26.33
CA ASP A 255 13.78 22.67 27.17
C ASP A 255 15.14 21.97 26.86
N SER A 256 15.21 21.23 25.75
CA SER A 256 16.41 20.45 25.39
C SER A 256 16.74 20.55 23.89
N PRO A 257 17.39 21.64 23.44
CA PRO A 257 17.85 21.79 22.07
C PRO A 257 18.77 20.64 21.63
N ASP A 258 19.64 20.15 22.51
CA ASP A 258 20.55 19.03 22.25
C ASP A 258 19.80 17.74 21.87
N SER A 259 18.61 17.51 22.45
CA SER A 259 17.76 16.39 22.09
C SER A 259 17.17 16.55 20.69
N VAL A 260 16.80 17.76 20.29
CA VAL A 260 16.32 18.05 18.95
C VAL A 260 17.42 17.76 17.94
N ASP A 261 18.61 18.27 18.16
CA ASP A 261 19.77 18.05 17.33
C ASP A 261 20.16 16.56 17.24
N PHE A 262 20.15 15.86 18.36
CA PHE A 262 20.42 14.42 18.40
C PHE A 262 19.45 13.64 17.48
N TYR A 263 18.15 13.91 17.58
CA TYR A 263 17.16 13.19 16.75
C TYR A 263 17.20 13.59 15.28
N LEU A 264 17.56 14.83 14.94
CA LEU A 264 17.74 15.25 13.54
C LEU A 264 18.95 14.59 12.88
N ASN A 265 20.02 14.35 13.65
CA ASN A 265 21.25 13.72 13.20
C ASN A 265 21.27 12.19 13.37
N LYS A 266 20.25 11.62 14.04
CA LYS A 266 20.14 10.16 14.20
C LYS A 266 19.81 9.50 12.87
N THR A 267 20.62 8.52 12.47
CA THR A 267 20.38 7.73 11.25
C THR A 267 19.13 6.86 11.36
N HIS A 268 18.42 6.78 10.29
CA HIS A 268 17.24 5.92 10.10
C HIS A 268 17.11 5.53 8.63
N THR A 269 16.39 4.47 8.38
CA THR A 269 16.15 4.00 7.01
C THR A 269 15.25 4.97 6.25
N VAL A 270 15.76 5.58 5.21
CA VAL A 270 15.03 6.49 4.30
C VAL A 270 14.84 5.79 2.96
N LYS A 271 13.65 5.93 2.39
CA LYS A 271 13.35 5.45 1.04
C LYS A 271 13.64 6.57 0.05
N LEU A 272 14.59 6.33 -0.83
CA LEU A 272 14.96 7.24 -1.90
C LEU A 272 14.60 6.63 -3.26
N PHE A 273 14.35 7.48 -4.24
CA PHE A 273 14.21 7.05 -5.61
C PHE A 273 15.56 7.01 -6.28
N ASP A 274 15.90 5.86 -6.84
CA ASP A 274 17.08 5.68 -7.69
C ASP A 274 16.62 5.38 -9.13
N TYR A 275 17.30 6.00 -10.10
CA TYR A 275 16.91 5.88 -11.51
C TYR A 275 17.09 4.49 -12.11
N GLU A 276 18.01 3.70 -11.57
CA GLU A 276 18.34 2.36 -12.08
C GLU A 276 17.64 1.27 -11.28
N HIS A 277 17.47 1.49 -9.97
CA HIS A 277 16.99 0.50 -9.03
C HIS A 277 15.58 0.78 -8.48
N GLY A 278 14.96 1.91 -8.89
CA GLY A 278 13.66 2.32 -8.37
C GLY A 278 13.74 2.83 -6.93
N THR A 279 12.92 2.31 -6.03
CA THR A 279 12.97 2.67 -4.61
C THR A 279 14.08 1.89 -3.90
N VAL A 280 15.08 2.60 -3.41
CA VAL A 280 16.17 2.04 -2.59
C VAL A 280 16.05 2.50 -1.15
N GLU A 281 16.40 1.64 -0.21
CA GLU A 281 16.48 1.98 1.22
C GLU A 281 17.93 2.35 1.56
N LYS A 282 18.13 3.53 2.18
CA LYS A 282 19.43 4.04 2.57
C LYS A 282 19.40 4.51 4.02
N GLU A 283 20.42 4.17 4.78
CA GLU A 283 20.58 4.68 6.15
C GLU A 283 21.17 6.10 6.09
N MET A 284 20.41 7.07 6.57
CA MET A 284 20.83 8.48 6.62
C MET A 284 20.04 9.23 7.69
N SER A 285 20.59 10.35 8.15
CA SER A 285 19.90 11.22 9.08
C SER A 285 18.93 12.17 8.35
N THR A 286 18.06 12.84 9.10
CA THR A 286 17.21 13.90 8.54
C THR A 286 18.06 15.04 7.97
N MET A 287 19.15 15.39 8.64
CA MET A 287 20.06 16.43 8.16
C MET A 287 20.78 16.02 6.87
N ASP A 288 21.20 14.75 6.75
CA ASP A 288 21.82 14.25 5.51
C ASP A 288 20.82 14.22 4.34
N SER A 289 19.53 14.02 4.62
CA SER A 289 18.50 14.00 3.58
C SER A 289 18.14 15.39 3.04
N ILE A 290 18.56 16.46 3.71
CA ILE A 290 18.34 17.86 3.28
C ILE A 290 19.56 18.37 2.48
N ARG A 291 20.74 17.86 2.76
CA ARG A 291 21.99 18.15 2.04
C ARG A 291 22.02 17.44 0.68
#